data_a5f651045f6f26a2d11b5c7e16989e7a
#
_entry.id   a5f651045f6f26a2d11b5c7e16989e7a
#
_cell.length_a   1.000
_cell.length_b   1.000
_cell.length_c   1.000
_cell.angle_alpha   90.00
_cell.angle_beta   90.00
_cell.angle_gamma   90.00
#
_symmetry.space_group_name_H-M   'P 1'
#
loop_
_entity.id
_entity.type
_entity.pdbx_description
1 polymer ?
#
loop_
_entity_poly.entity_id
_entity_poly.type
_entity_poly.pdbx_seq_one_letter_code
_entity_poly.pdbx_strand_id
1 'polypeptide(L)'
;MEFMTGVKKKEDISVKTLLETPEGTEVKLEGAVHIIRDMGEVAFVILRKSEGLVQCVYEEGSVNFPLKDLKEESAVAVTGTVKKEDRAPGCVEVRLQTITVLSEPTEPMPLAVNKWKMNTSLEAMLNMRPIALRNVRERAKFRIQEGVVRAFRDFLHSQGFTEIHTPKIGAKGAEGGANIFKLEYFHRPAVLAQSPQFYKQMLVGVFDRVFEVGPVFRAEKHNTKRHLNEYTSLDFEMGYIEDYTDIMAMETGFLQYMVELLKKDYAKELEILKVMLPKTEEIPTVPFTKAKELVAEKYNRKIRNPFDLEPEEELLIGQYFKEEYDADFVFVTEYPSKKRPFYAMDDPEDKRYTKSFDLLFHGLEITTGGQRIHDYKMLSEKIAARGMTEEGMEQYLSAFKHGMPPHGGLGIGLERLTMKLIGEDNVRETTLFPRDLTRLEP
;
A
#
# COMPACT_ATOMS: atom_id res chain seq x y z
N MET A 1 -32.75 26.39 -17.63
CA MET A 1 -31.40 26.35 -17.06
C MET A 1 -31.46 25.28 -15.95
N GLU A 2 -30.67 24.22 -16.07
CA GLU A 2 -30.61 23.14 -15.06
C GLU A 2 -29.41 23.38 -14.11
N PHE A 3 -29.62 23.18 -12.82
CA PHE A 3 -28.59 23.32 -11.78
C PHE A 3 -28.21 21.96 -11.25
N MET A 4 -26.90 21.68 -11.11
CA MET A 4 -26.42 20.50 -10.38
C MET A 4 -26.45 20.76 -8.90
N THR A 5 -27.29 20.02 -8.17
CA THR A 5 -27.54 20.23 -6.74
C THR A 5 -26.84 19.23 -5.84
N GLY A 6 -25.94 18.40 -6.40
CA GLY A 6 -25.18 17.40 -5.65
C GLY A 6 -25.16 16.02 -6.34
N VAL A 7 -24.83 14.99 -5.56
CA VAL A 7 -24.79 13.60 -6.05
C VAL A 7 -26.19 13.11 -6.34
N LYS A 8 -26.41 12.65 -7.59
CA LYS A 8 -27.69 12.05 -7.98
C LYS A 8 -27.91 10.71 -7.23
N LYS A 9 -29.08 10.56 -6.61
CA LYS A 9 -29.47 9.25 -6.07
C LYS A 9 -29.68 8.29 -7.22
N LYS A 10 -29.08 7.11 -7.12
CA LYS A 10 -29.33 6.00 -8.04
C LYS A 10 -30.35 5.05 -7.42
N GLU A 11 -31.12 4.38 -8.29
CA GLU A 11 -32.04 3.31 -7.88
C GLU A 11 -31.27 2.01 -7.58
N ASP A 12 -30.07 1.86 -8.15
CA ASP A 12 -29.16 0.73 -7.85
C ASP A 12 -28.77 0.74 -6.36
N ILE A 13 -29.06 -0.35 -5.67
CA ILE A 13 -28.74 -0.50 -4.25
C ILE A 13 -27.41 -1.21 -4.04
N SER A 14 -26.74 -0.90 -2.93
CA SER A 14 -25.50 -1.56 -2.52
C SER A 14 -25.75 -3.02 -2.08
N VAL A 15 -24.68 -3.84 -2.07
CA VAL A 15 -24.79 -5.20 -1.51
C VAL A 15 -25.19 -5.15 -0.03
N LYS A 16 -24.63 -4.21 0.73
CA LYS A 16 -24.96 -4.00 2.14
C LYS A 16 -26.46 -3.71 2.31
N THR A 17 -27.00 -2.77 1.54
CA THR A 17 -28.42 -2.42 1.57
C THR A 17 -29.29 -3.61 1.20
N LEU A 18 -28.88 -4.40 0.18
CA LEU A 18 -29.61 -5.60 -0.23
C LEU A 18 -29.73 -6.61 0.91
N LEU A 19 -28.68 -6.86 1.67
CA LEU A 19 -28.69 -7.80 2.80
C LEU A 19 -29.69 -7.40 3.91
N GLU A 20 -29.89 -6.09 4.07
CA GLU A 20 -30.83 -5.52 5.07
C GLU A 20 -32.25 -5.35 4.52
N THR A 21 -32.44 -5.52 3.18
CA THR A 21 -33.74 -5.30 2.53
C THR A 21 -34.72 -6.42 2.90
N PRO A 22 -35.99 -6.10 3.25
CA PRO A 22 -37.00 -7.09 3.55
C PRO A 22 -37.35 -8.00 2.34
N GLU A 23 -37.70 -9.24 2.63
CA GLU A 23 -38.22 -10.17 1.62
C GLU A 23 -39.46 -9.60 0.93
N GLY A 24 -39.62 -9.86 -0.35
CA GLY A 24 -40.73 -9.37 -1.16
C GLY A 24 -40.56 -7.94 -1.71
N THR A 25 -39.48 -7.25 -1.31
CA THR A 25 -39.19 -5.91 -1.82
C THR A 25 -38.62 -5.97 -3.24
N GLU A 26 -39.14 -5.13 -4.13
CA GLU A 26 -38.57 -4.95 -5.47
C GLU A 26 -37.33 -4.09 -5.41
N VAL A 27 -36.27 -4.54 -6.08
CA VAL A 27 -34.96 -3.87 -6.09
C VAL A 27 -34.38 -3.77 -7.49
N LYS A 28 -33.54 -2.77 -7.70
CA LYS A 28 -32.72 -2.60 -8.90
C LYS A 28 -31.25 -2.79 -8.55
N LEU A 29 -30.54 -3.58 -9.36
CA LEU A 29 -29.12 -3.84 -9.24
C LEU A 29 -28.41 -3.58 -10.57
N GLU A 30 -27.25 -2.93 -10.50
CA GLU A 30 -26.34 -2.77 -11.62
C GLU A 30 -25.04 -3.54 -11.30
N GLY A 31 -24.51 -4.31 -12.26
CA GLY A 31 -23.31 -5.11 -12.04
C GLY A 31 -22.85 -5.83 -13.30
N ALA A 32 -21.73 -6.53 -13.22
CA ALA A 32 -21.26 -7.42 -14.26
C ALA A 32 -21.72 -8.85 -14.00
N VAL A 33 -22.15 -9.55 -15.03
CA VAL A 33 -22.49 -10.98 -14.97
C VAL A 33 -21.20 -11.77 -14.71
N HIS A 34 -21.03 -12.25 -13.49
CA HIS A 34 -19.80 -12.93 -13.06
C HIS A 34 -19.76 -14.39 -13.50
N ILE A 35 -20.88 -15.09 -13.36
CA ILE A 35 -21.05 -16.48 -13.75
C ILE A 35 -22.53 -16.79 -13.97
N ILE A 36 -22.81 -17.62 -14.92
CA ILE A 36 -24.15 -18.18 -15.19
C ILE A 36 -24.10 -19.68 -14.89
N ARG A 37 -24.99 -20.15 -14.03
CA ARG A 37 -25.18 -21.59 -13.73
C ARG A 37 -26.55 -22.00 -14.21
N ASP A 38 -26.59 -22.51 -15.42
CA ASP A 38 -27.84 -23.02 -16.02
C ASP A 38 -28.15 -24.42 -15.49
N MET A 39 -29.35 -24.58 -14.89
CA MET A 39 -29.87 -25.84 -14.34
C MET A 39 -31.13 -26.32 -15.09
N GLY A 40 -31.40 -25.74 -16.25
CA GLY A 40 -32.61 -26.02 -17.05
C GLY A 40 -33.70 -24.98 -16.83
N GLU A 41 -34.79 -25.33 -16.15
CA GLU A 41 -35.91 -24.40 -15.91
C GLU A 41 -35.53 -23.20 -15.04
N VAL A 42 -34.49 -23.36 -14.21
CA VAL A 42 -33.93 -22.32 -13.31
C VAL A 42 -32.46 -22.14 -13.59
N ALA A 43 -32.00 -20.91 -13.59
CA ALA A 43 -30.56 -20.59 -13.63
C ALA A 43 -30.17 -19.58 -12.52
N PHE A 44 -28.92 -19.66 -12.12
CA PHE A 44 -28.34 -18.66 -11.21
C PHE A 44 -27.44 -17.73 -12.00
N VAL A 45 -27.78 -16.45 -12.01
CA VAL A 45 -26.99 -15.37 -12.56
C VAL A 45 -26.30 -14.67 -11.39
N ILE A 46 -24.98 -14.84 -11.26
CA ILE A 46 -24.24 -14.20 -10.20
C ILE A 46 -23.73 -12.85 -10.71
N LEU A 47 -24.17 -11.78 -10.09
CA LEU A 47 -23.72 -10.42 -10.41
C LEU A 47 -22.52 -10.05 -9.54
N ARG A 48 -21.50 -9.45 -10.15
CA ARG A 48 -20.35 -8.87 -9.48
C ARG A 48 -20.53 -7.35 -9.37
N LYS A 49 -20.61 -6.89 -8.13
CA LYS A 49 -20.58 -5.47 -7.77
C LYS A 49 -19.20 -5.12 -7.12
N SER A 50 -18.92 -3.85 -6.90
CA SER A 50 -17.71 -3.42 -6.20
C SER A 50 -17.60 -4.02 -4.80
N GLU A 51 -18.71 -4.18 -4.11
CA GLU A 51 -18.80 -4.65 -2.73
C GLU A 51 -18.89 -6.17 -2.59
N GLY A 52 -19.13 -6.92 -3.69
CA GLY A 52 -19.25 -8.37 -3.64
C GLY A 52 -20.07 -8.99 -4.74
N LEU A 53 -20.45 -10.24 -4.49
CA LEU A 53 -21.27 -11.03 -5.41
C LEU A 53 -22.72 -11.08 -4.90
N VAL A 54 -23.68 -11.02 -5.82
CA VAL A 54 -25.11 -11.16 -5.57
C VAL A 54 -25.64 -12.33 -6.39
N GLN A 55 -26.32 -13.26 -5.74
CA GLN A 55 -27.03 -14.35 -6.43
C GLN A 55 -28.37 -13.85 -6.92
N CYS A 56 -28.60 -13.99 -8.22
CA CYS A 56 -29.91 -13.74 -8.83
C CYS A 56 -30.44 -15.04 -9.39
N VAL A 57 -31.74 -15.29 -9.21
CA VAL A 57 -32.44 -16.44 -9.74
C VAL A 57 -33.17 -16.03 -11.00
N TYR A 58 -32.87 -16.72 -12.08
CA TYR A 58 -33.55 -16.63 -13.37
C TYR A 58 -34.51 -17.80 -13.53
N GLU A 59 -35.77 -17.52 -13.84
CA GLU A 59 -36.78 -18.53 -14.18
C GLU A 59 -37.26 -18.30 -15.62
N GLU A 60 -37.21 -19.33 -16.45
CA GLU A 60 -37.59 -19.20 -17.86
C GLU A 60 -39.05 -18.77 -17.99
N GLY A 61 -39.31 -17.81 -18.89
CA GLY A 61 -40.65 -17.24 -19.09
C GLY A 61 -41.03 -16.14 -18.07
N SER A 62 -40.31 -15.97 -16.98
CA SER A 62 -40.58 -14.93 -15.97
C SER A 62 -39.72 -13.68 -16.15
N VAL A 63 -38.66 -13.78 -16.97
CA VAL A 63 -37.70 -12.69 -17.22
C VAL A 63 -37.83 -12.21 -18.67
N ASN A 64 -37.77 -10.90 -18.89
CA ASN A 64 -37.94 -10.27 -20.20
C ASN A 64 -36.76 -10.51 -21.19
N PHE A 65 -35.68 -11.17 -20.78
CA PHE A 65 -34.47 -11.39 -21.57
C PHE A 65 -34.11 -12.87 -21.62
N PRO A 66 -33.83 -13.45 -22.80
CA PRO A 66 -33.52 -14.89 -22.93
C PRO A 66 -32.12 -15.18 -22.33
N LEU A 67 -32.02 -16.19 -21.46
CA LEU A 67 -30.77 -16.58 -20.81
C LEU A 67 -29.62 -16.89 -21.80
N LYS A 68 -29.96 -17.58 -22.90
CA LYS A 68 -29.01 -17.97 -23.96
C LYS A 68 -28.27 -16.80 -24.62
N ASP A 69 -28.86 -15.60 -24.57
CA ASP A 69 -28.30 -14.38 -25.16
C ASP A 69 -27.50 -13.55 -24.12
N LEU A 70 -27.54 -13.98 -22.82
CA LEU A 70 -26.78 -13.33 -21.76
C LEU A 70 -25.36 -13.90 -21.71
N LYS A 71 -24.35 -13.01 -21.81
CA LYS A 71 -22.93 -13.41 -21.73
C LYS A 71 -22.34 -13.08 -20.36
N GLU A 72 -21.45 -13.94 -19.87
CA GLU A 72 -20.61 -13.60 -18.72
C GLU A 72 -19.78 -12.34 -19.03
N GLU A 73 -19.51 -11.54 -18.02
CA GLU A 73 -18.86 -10.20 -18.08
C GLU A 73 -19.69 -9.10 -18.77
N SER A 74 -20.92 -9.36 -19.23
CA SER A 74 -21.83 -8.28 -19.61
C SER A 74 -22.12 -7.37 -18.44
N ALA A 75 -22.09 -6.06 -18.65
CA ALA A 75 -22.63 -5.09 -17.70
C ALA A 75 -24.16 -5.04 -17.86
N VAL A 76 -24.87 -5.23 -16.78
CA VAL A 76 -26.34 -5.30 -16.79
C VAL A 76 -26.97 -4.42 -15.70
N ALA A 77 -28.18 -3.95 -15.97
CA ALA A 77 -29.10 -3.47 -14.96
C ALA A 77 -30.24 -4.49 -14.86
N VAL A 78 -30.55 -4.93 -13.66
CA VAL A 78 -31.60 -5.89 -13.41
C VAL A 78 -32.59 -5.36 -12.38
N THR A 79 -33.85 -5.75 -12.51
CA THR A 79 -34.85 -5.63 -11.45
C THR A 79 -35.31 -7.00 -11.00
N GLY A 80 -35.71 -7.09 -9.75
CA GLY A 80 -36.24 -8.34 -9.20
C GLY A 80 -36.68 -8.19 -7.76
N THR A 81 -37.24 -9.28 -7.22
CA THR A 81 -37.76 -9.32 -5.86
C THR A 81 -36.79 -10.02 -4.91
N VAL A 82 -36.51 -9.40 -3.78
CA VAL A 82 -35.67 -9.97 -2.71
C VAL A 82 -36.30 -11.20 -2.10
N LYS A 83 -35.54 -12.28 -1.97
CA LYS A 83 -35.91 -13.49 -1.26
C LYS A 83 -34.84 -13.87 -0.24
N LYS A 84 -35.26 -14.31 0.94
CA LYS A 84 -34.34 -14.91 1.92
C LYS A 84 -34.11 -16.39 1.57
N GLU A 85 -32.84 -16.76 1.43
CA GLU A 85 -32.42 -18.13 1.07
C GLU A 85 -31.11 -18.46 1.77
N ASP A 86 -31.14 -19.33 2.76
CA ASP A 86 -30.00 -19.66 3.62
C ASP A 86 -28.76 -20.18 2.86
N ARG A 87 -28.96 -20.78 1.68
CA ARG A 87 -27.89 -21.30 0.85
C ARG A 87 -27.29 -20.27 -0.09
N ALA A 88 -27.92 -19.09 -0.20
CA ALA A 88 -27.39 -18.00 -1.00
C ALA A 88 -26.30 -17.22 -0.25
N PRO A 89 -25.32 -16.61 -0.93
CA PRO A 89 -24.32 -15.74 -0.29
C PRO A 89 -25.00 -14.61 0.49
N GLY A 90 -24.71 -14.52 1.80
CA GLY A 90 -25.35 -13.54 2.69
C GLY A 90 -26.83 -13.83 2.98
N CYS A 91 -27.30 -15.06 2.73
CA CYS A 91 -28.68 -15.53 2.97
C CYS A 91 -29.73 -14.73 2.19
N VAL A 92 -29.36 -14.12 1.06
CA VAL A 92 -30.24 -13.31 0.21
C VAL A 92 -30.00 -13.60 -1.26
N GLU A 93 -31.11 -13.78 -2.00
CA GLU A 93 -31.09 -13.82 -3.45
C GLU A 93 -32.12 -12.86 -4.05
N VAL A 94 -32.00 -12.54 -5.33
CA VAL A 94 -32.94 -11.70 -6.07
C VAL A 94 -33.58 -12.51 -7.19
N ARG A 95 -34.88 -12.68 -7.14
CA ARG A 95 -35.67 -13.29 -8.25
C ARG A 95 -35.81 -12.27 -9.36
N LEU A 96 -35.19 -12.55 -10.49
CA LEU A 96 -35.16 -11.64 -11.64
C LEU A 96 -36.52 -11.46 -12.27
N GLN A 97 -36.82 -10.23 -12.68
CA GLN A 97 -37.97 -9.84 -13.47
C GLN A 97 -37.53 -9.23 -14.81
N THR A 98 -36.49 -8.36 -14.76
CA THR A 98 -35.96 -7.76 -15.98
C THR A 98 -34.44 -7.83 -16.01
N ILE A 99 -33.90 -7.95 -17.22
CA ILE A 99 -32.48 -7.78 -17.51
C ILE A 99 -32.36 -6.77 -18.64
N THR A 100 -31.57 -5.73 -18.45
CA THR A 100 -31.17 -4.78 -19.49
C THR A 100 -29.66 -4.86 -19.64
N VAL A 101 -29.20 -5.29 -20.81
CA VAL A 101 -27.78 -5.32 -21.13
C VAL A 101 -27.32 -3.89 -21.44
N LEU A 102 -26.39 -3.37 -20.65
CA LEU A 102 -25.77 -2.06 -20.81
C LEU A 102 -24.58 -2.09 -21.78
N SER A 103 -23.80 -3.16 -21.67
CA SER A 103 -22.73 -3.51 -22.62
C SER A 103 -22.38 -4.99 -22.50
N GLU A 104 -21.88 -5.57 -23.58
CA GLU A 104 -21.46 -6.97 -23.61
C GLU A 104 -20.01 -7.10 -24.13
N PRO A 105 -19.28 -8.17 -23.73
CA PRO A 105 -17.95 -8.43 -24.26
C PRO A 105 -18.04 -8.80 -25.75
N THR A 106 -17.12 -8.23 -26.54
CA THR A 106 -16.98 -8.52 -27.98
C THR A 106 -16.04 -9.67 -28.26
N GLU A 107 -15.24 -10.07 -27.27
CA GLU A 107 -14.26 -11.16 -27.35
C GLU A 107 -14.40 -12.10 -26.14
N PRO A 108 -13.99 -13.36 -26.28
CA PRO A 108 -13.93 -14.29 -25.15
C PRO A 108 -12.98 -13.79 -24.05
N MET A 109 -13.32 -14.08 -22.79
CA MET A 109 -12.48 -13.70 -21.65
C MET A 109 -11.13 -14.43 -21.70
N PRO A 110 -10.00 -13.70 -21.71
CA PRO A 110 -8.67 -14.29 -21.78
C PRO A 110 -8.23 -14.96 -20.46
N LEU A 111 -8.87 -14.63 -19.35
CA LEU A 111 -8.59 -15.16 -18.01
C LEU A 111 -9.87 -15.63 -17.35
N ALA A 112 -9.79 -16.72 -16.59
CA ALA A 112 -10.92 -17.27 -15.85
C ALA A 112 -11.16 -16.47 -14.54
N VAL A 113 -11.58 -15.21 -14.67
CA VAL A 113 -11.76 -14.27 -13.54
C VAL A 113 -12.88 -14.68 -12.57
N ASN A 114 -13.79 -15.54 -13.02
CA ASN A 114 -14.89 -16.10 -12.23
C ASN A 114 -14.47 -17.29 -11.34
N LYS A 115 -13.23 -17.75 -11.43
CA LYS A 115 -12.71 -18.81 -10.55
C LYS A 115 -12.12 -18.20 -9.28
N TRP A 116 -12.22 -18.92 -8.16
CA TRP A 116 -11.65 -18.49 -6.88
C TRP A 116 -10.15 -18.21 -6.98
N LYS A 117 -9.41 -19.09 -7.65
CA LYS A 117 -7.99 -18.92 -7.99
C LYS A 117 -7.86 -19.03 -9.50
N MET A 118 -7.30 -18.02 -10.13
CA MET A 118 -6.93 -18.09 -11.53
C MET A 118 -5.70 -19.00 -11.67
N ASN A 119 -5.80 -20.04 -12.48
CA ASN A 119 -4.68 -20.95 -12.73
C ASN A 119 -3.83 -20.40 -13.88
N THR A 120 -3.15 -19.30 -13.61
CA THR A 120 -2.31 -18.60 -14.59
C THR A 120 -1.06 -18.00 -13.90
N SER A 121 -0.03 -17.70 -14.68
CA SER A 121 1.20 -17.10 -14.17
C SER A 121 0.99 -15.62 -13.77
N LEU A 122 1.83 -15.12 -12.85
CA LEU A 122 1.83 -13.71 -12.50
C LEU A 122 2.06 -12.83 -13.74
N GLU A 123 2.96 -13.23 -14.63
CA GLU A 123 3.25 -12.48 -15.86
C GLU A 123 2.02 -12.34 -16.75
N ALA A 124 1.24 -13.40 -16.94
CA ALA A 124 0.00 -13.35 -17.70
C ALA A 124 -1.06 -12.47 -17.02
N MET A 125 -1.15 -12.51 -15.67
CA MET A 125 -2.05 -11.62 -14.92
C MET A 125 -1.64 -10.15 -15.05
N LEU A 126 -0.35 -9.85 -15.06
CA LEU A 126 0.16 -8.48 -15.23
C LEU A 126 -0.03 -7.95 -16.65
N ASN A 127 0.12 -8.80 -17.68
CA ASN A 127 -0.13 -8.43 -19.07
C ASN A 127 -1.60 -8.17 -19.37
N MET A 128 -2.49 -8.82 -18.60
CA MET A 128 -3.95 -8.65 -18.69
C MET A 128 -4.51 -7.99 -17.42
N ARG A 129 -3.76 -7.05 -16.83
CA ARG A 129 -4.04 -6.51 -15.49
C ARG A 129 -5.46 -5.98 -15.31
N PRO A 130 -6.05 -5.16 -16.21
CA PRO A 130 -7.42 -4.68 -16.06
C PRO A 130 -8.45 -5.81 -16.02
N ILE A 131 -8.16 -6.94 -16.66
CA ILE A 131 -9.03 -8.11 -16.65
C ILE A 131 -8.77 -8.94 -15.39
N ALA A 132 -7.50 -9.22 -15.05
CA ALA A 132 -7.15 -9.99 -13.86
C ALA A 132 -7.73 -9.38 -12.57
N LEU A 133 -7.75 -8.05 -12.47
CA LEU A 133 -8.32 -7.33 -11.32
C LEU A 133 -9.84 -7.46 -11.18
N ARG A 134 -10.55 -8.00 -12.18
CA ARG A 134 -11.98 -8.36 -12.04
C ARG A 134 -12.19 -9.57 -11.15
N ASN A 135 -11.17 -10.39 -10.94
CA ASN A 135 -11.22 -11.49 -9.99
C ASN A 135 -11.40 -10.97 -8.55
N VAL A 136 -12.28 -11.62 -7.80
CA VAL A 136 -12.66 -11.19 -6.44
C VAL A 136 -11.46 -11.19 -5.48
N ARG A 137 -10.60 -12.22 -5.57
CA ARG A 137 -9.40 -12.34 -4.73
C ARG A 137 -8.33 -11.31 -5.09
N GLU A 138 -8.06 -11.12 -6.39
CA GLU A 138 -7.09 -10.11 -6.83
C GLU A 138 -7.54 -8.69 -6.44
N ARG A 139 -8.84 -8.40 -6.57
CA ARG A 139 -9.40 -7.11 -6.14
C ARG A 139 -9.31 -6.91 -4.63
N ALA A 140 -9.50 -7.96 -3.83
CA ALA A 140 -9.41 -7.88 -2.37
C ALA A 140 -8.05 -7.41 -1.88
N LYS A 141 -6.93 -7.75 -2.57
CA LYS A 141 -5.58 -7.26 -2.26
C LYS A 141 -5.52 -5.73 -2.23
N PHE A 142 -6.13 -5.08 -3.24
CA PHE A 142 -6.12 -3.63 -3.38
C PHE A 142 -7.16 -2.94 -2.49
N ARG A 143 -8.19 -3.65 -2.07
CA ARG A 143 -9.09 -3.16 -1.01
C ARG A 143 -8.36 -3.12 0.34
N ILE A 144 -7.56 -4.12 0.67
CA ILE A 144 -6.70 -4.08 1.87
C ILE A 144 -5.68 -2.95 1.75
N GLN A 145 -5.03 -2.78 0.60
CA GLN A 145 -4.08 -1.68 0.37
C GLN A 145 -4.75 -0.30 0.55
N GLU A 146 -5.96 -0.12 0.04
CA GLU A 146 -6.74 1.10 0.27
C GLU A 146 -7.01 1.32 1.76
N GLY A 147 -7.34 0.24 2.49
CA GLY A 147 -7.53 0.28 3.93
C GLY A 147 -6.27 0.70 4.69
N VAL A 148 -5.09 0.24 4.27
CA VAL A 148 -3.80 0.68 4.84
C VAL A 148 -3.58 2.17 4.64
N VAL A 149 -3.82 2.69 3.42
CA VAL A 149 -3.68 4.13 3.12
C VAL A 149 -4.68 4.96 3.92
N ARG A 150 -5.92 4.51 4.00
CA ARG A 150 -6.96 5.17 4.81
C ARG A 150 -6.55 5.22 6.29
N ALA A 151 -6.07 4.10 6.84
CA ALA A 151 -5.60 4.05 8.22
C ALA A 151 -4.46 5.05 8.49
N PHE A 152 -3.50 5.15 7.56
CA PHE A 152 -2.40 6.10 7.67
C PHE A 152 -2.90 7.54 7.72
N ARG A 153 -3.80 7.93 6.81
CA ARG A 153 -4.40 9.26 6.78
C ARG A 153 -5.22 9.56 8.03
N ASP A 154 -6.15 8.67 8.38
CA ASP A 154 -7.06 8.86 9.52
C ASP A 154 -6.26 8.99 10.83
N PHE A 155 -5.28 8.12 11.03
CA PHE A 155 -4.43 8.15 12.20
C PHE A 155 -3.61 9.44 12.29
N LEU A 156 -2.88 9.82 11.24
CA LEU A 156 -2.01 11.00 11.28
C LEU A 156 -2.83 12.31 11.41
N HIS A 157 -3.99 12.41 10.76
CA HIS A 157 -4.89 13.53 11.00
C HIS A 157 -5.33 13.60 12.47
N SER A 158 -5.62 12.46 13.11
CA SER A 158 -5.97 12.41 14.53
C SER A 158 -4.80 12.84 15.44
N GLN A 159 -3.57 12.71 14.98
CA GLN A 159 -2.35 13.14 15.67
C GLN A 159 -1.90 14.57 15.32
N GLY A 160 -2.73 15.33 14.61
CA GLY A 160 -2.47 16.73 14.27
C GLY A 160 -1.50 16.94 13.11
N PHE A 161 -1.29 15.94 12.26
CA PHE A 161 -0.49 16.09 11.06
C PHE A 161 -1.26 16.77 9.92
N THR A 162 -0.56 17.56 9.13
CA THR A 162 -1.05 18.17 7.88
C THR A 162 -0.63 17.33 6.68
N GLU A 163 -1.58 16.92 5.83
CA GLU A 163 -1.24 16.28 4.55
C GLU A 163 -0.68 17.31 3.58
N ILE A 164 0.48 17.01 3.00
CA ILE A 164 1.16 17.86 2.02
C ILE A 164 1.27 17.14 0.68
N HIS A 165 1.37 17.90 -0.39
CA HIS A 165 1.54 17.40 -1.75
C HIS A 165 2.75 18.07 -2.38
N THR A 166 3.83 17.31 -2.59
CA THR A 166 5.11 17.87 -3.02
C THR A 166 5.44 17.53 -4.47
N PRO A 167 6.23 18.36 -5.16
CA PRO A 167 6.67 18.07 -6.52
C PRO A 167 7.45 16.76 -6.61
N LYS A 168 7.24 16.02 -7.71
CA LYS A 168 7.99 14.79 -8.01
C LYS A 168 9.05 14.99 -9.10
N ILE A 169 9.11 16.18 -9.68
CA ILE A 169 10.20 16.62 -10.57
C ILE A 169 11.01 17.66 -9.82
N GLY A 170 12.31 17.43 -9.68
CA GLY A 170 13.21 18.30 -8.95
C GLY A 170 14.55 18.49 -9.67
N ALA A 171 15.33 19.47 -9.23
CA ALA A 171 16.67 19.71 -9.77
C ALA A 171 17.70 18.72 -9.23
N LYS A 172 17.48 18.16 -8.02
CA LYS A 172 18.44 17.29 -7.31
C LYS A 172 17.69 16.20 -6.54
N GLY A 173 18.29 15.02 -6.45
CA GLY A 173 17.78 13.93 -5.61
C GLY A 173 18.15 14.12 -4.14
N ALA A 174 17.24 13.80 -3.23
CA ALA A 174 17.43 13.95 -1.79
C ALA A 174 18.30 12.84 -1.19
N GLU A 175 18.20 11.61 -1.72
CA GLU A 175 18.89 10.44 -1.16
C GLU A 175 20.34 10.30 -1.68
N GLY A 176 20.70 11.02 -2.74
CA GLY A 176 21.99 10.87 -3.40
C GLY A 176 22.12 9.56 -4.18
N GLY A 177 23.32 9.30 -4.74
CA GLY A 177 23.63 8.02 -5.37
C GLY A 177 23.21 7.87 -6.84
N ALA A 178 23.45 6.65 -7.39
CA ALA A 178 23.31 6.35 -8.82
C ALA A 178 21.88 6.00 -9.25
N ASN A 179 20.97 5.75 -8.32
CA ASN A 179 19.64 5.19 -8.61
C ASN A 179 18.58 6.28 -8.82
N ILE A 180 18.90 7.25 -9.68
CA ILE A 180 18.04 8.41 -9.97
C ILE A 180 17.63 8.38 -11.44
N PHE A 181 16.32 8.50 -11.71
CA PHE A 181 15.84 8.77 -13.06
C PHE A 181 16.10 10.22 -13.42
N LYS A 182 16.87 10.43 -14.51
CA LYS A 182 17.17 11.74 -15.07
C LYS A 182 16.27 12.01 -16.26
N LEU A 183 15.81 13.24 -16.37
CA LEU A 183 14.97 13.71 -17.48
C LEU A 183 15.38 15.11 -17.92
N GLU A 184 14.96 15.49 -19.11
CA GLU A 184 15.06 16.86 -19.60
C GLU A 184 13.77 17.62 -19.30
N TYR A 185 13.88 18.76 -18.61
CA TYR A 185 12.77 19.64 -18.26
C TYR A 185 12.98 21.01 -18.86
N PHE A 186 12.36 21.29 -20.03
CA PHE A 186 12.50 22.57 -20.75
C PHE A 186 13.97 23.02 -20.86
N HIS A 187 14.82 22.17 -21.45
CA HIS A 187 16.27 22.40 -21.62
C HIS A 187 17.09 22.49 -20.31
N ARG A 188 16.55 22.02 -19.20
CA ARG A 188 17.25 21.89 -17.91
C ARG A 188 17.32 20.43 -17.49
N PRO A 189 18.42 19.98 -16.90
CA PRO A 189 18.45 18.65 -16.28
C PRO A 189 17.51 18.64 -15.08
N ALA A 190 16.72 17.57 -14.96
CA ALA A 190 15.86 17.31 -13.83
C ALA A 190 15.93 15.84 -13.43
N VAL A 191 15.35 15.51 -12.29
CA VAL A 191 15.28 14.16 -11.75
C VAL A 191 13.87 13.88 -11.23
N LEU A 192 13.50 12.59 -11.20
CA LEU A 192 12.33 12.14 -10.47
C LEU A 192 12.67 11.95 -8.99
N ALA A 193 11.74 12.33 -8.11
CA ALA A 193 11.93 12.29 -6.67
C ALA A 193 12.05 10.86 -6.15
N GLN A 194 13.11 10.57 -5.39
CA GLN A 194 13.30 9.29 -4.70
C GLN A 194 12.52 9.23 -3.37
N SER A 195 12.20 10.37 -2.80
CA SER A 195 11.35 10.60 -1.63
C SER A 195 10.97 12.08 -1.55
N PRO A 196 9.97 12.48 -0.74
CA PRO A 196 9.65 13.88 -0.47
C PRO A 196 10.59 14.53 0.58
N GLN A 197 11.75 13.98 0.86
CA GLN A 197 12.59 14.27 2.03
C GLN A 197 12.88 15.75 2.23
N PHE A 198 13.31 16.49 1.19
CA PHE A 198 13.59 17.92 1.32
C PHE A 198 12.36 18.71 1.75
N TYR A 199 11.22 18.38 1.13
CA TYR A 199 9.97 19.10 1.38
C TYR A 199 9.39 18.81 2.76
N LYS A 200 9.33 17.54 3.16
CA LYS A 200 8.76 17.20 4.47
C LYS A 200 9.59 17.77 5.61
N GLN A 201 10.94 17.82 5.50
CA GLN A 201 11.79 18.49 6.48
C GLN A 201 11.54 19.99 6.52
N MET A 202 11.59 20.69 5.37
CA MET A 202 11.32 22.14 5.31
C MET A 202 9.96 22.50 5.91
N LEU A 203 8.94 21.70 5.63
CA LEU A 203 7.56 21.99 6.03
C LEU A 203 7.25 21.65 7.50
N VAL A 204 8.11 20.90 8.19
CA VAL A 204 8.07 20.81 9.66
C VAL A 204 8.26 22.18 10.31
N GLY A 205 9.11 23.04 9.76
CA GLY A 205 9.27 24.43 10.22
C GLY A 205 8.05 25.33 9.99
N VAL A 206 7.00 24.82 9.29
CA VAL A 206 5.78 25.56 8.96
C VAL A 206 4.57 24.97 9.66
N PHE A 207 4.44 23.65 9.70
CA PHE A 207 3.25 22.93 10.16
C PHE A 207 3.50 22.04 11.38
N ASP A 208 4.72 22.00 11.91
CA ASP A 208 5.20 21.13 13.00
C ASP A 208 5.14 19.63 12.66
N ARG A 209 4.07 19.15 12.05
CA ARG A 209 3.83 17.75 11.67
C ARG A 209 3.24 17.67 10.28
N VAL A 210 3.88 16.92 9.40
CA VAL A 210 3.43 16.76 8.00
C VAL A 210 3.49 15.32 7.57
N PHE A 211 2.65 14.94 6.61
CA PHE A 211 2.72 13.64 5.96
C PHE A 211 2.34 13.74 4.49
N GLU A 212 2.80 12.79 3.70
CA GLU A 212 2.45 12.64 2.29
C GLU A 212 2.25 11.17 1.95
N VAL A 213 1.25 10.91 1.10
CA VAL A 213 1.07 9.62 0.41
C VAL A 213 1.27 9.90 -1.07
N GLY A 214 2.36 9.44 -1.63
CA GLY A 214 2.69 9.77 -3.01
C GLY A 214 3.69 8.84 -3.69
N PRO A 215 3.80 8.93 -5.03
CA PRO A 215 4.74 8.13 -5.79
C PRO A 215 6.17 8.58 -5.55
N VAL A 216 7.08 7.61 -5.52
CA VAL A 216 8.53 7.81 -5.49
C VAL A 216 9.20 6.89 -6.51
N PHE A 217 10.39 7.29 -6.98
CA PHE A 217 11.03 6.70 -8.14
C PHE A 217 12.47 6.30 -7.82
N ARG A 218 12.83 5.04 -8.12
CA ARG A 218 14.17 4.53 -7.91
C ARG A 218 14.66 3.79 -9.16
N ALA A 219 15.70 4.30 -9.80
CA ALA A 219 16.29 3.72 -10.99
C ALA A 219 17.19 2.50 -10.66
N GLU A 220 16.68 1.61 -9.81
CA GLU A 220 17.38 0.40 -9.42
C GLU A 220 17.42 -0.61 -10.56
N LYS A 221 18.62 -1.18 -10.80
CA LYS A 221 18.86 -2.13 -11.89
C LYS A 221 18.70 -3.59 -11.44
N HIS A 222 17.85 -3.83 -10.44
CA HIS A 222 17.59 -5.15 -9.89
C HIS A 222 16.17 -5.59 -10.20
N ASN A 223 16.02 -6.75 -10.84
CA ASN A 223 14.71 -7.37 -11.08
C ASN A 223 14.46 -8.45 -10.04
N THR A 224 14.11 -8.03 -8.82
CA THR A 224 13.83 -8.93 -7.71
C THR A 224 12.36 -8.86 -7.29
N LYS A 225 11.92 -9.79 -6.47
CA LYS A 225 10.56 -9.80 -5.90
C LYS A 225 10.28 -8.66 -4.90
N ARG A 226 11.30 -7.87 -4.51
CA ARG A 226 11.26 -6.83 -3.47
C ARG A 226 11.34 -5.41 -4.02
N HIS A 227 11.66 -5.23 -5.32
CA HIS A 227 11.99 -3.93 -5.89
C HIS A 227 11.05 -3.55 -7.03
N LEU A 228 10.68 -2.28 -7.03
CA LEU A 228 9.97 -1.57 -8.08
C LEU A 228 10.72 -0.28 -8.41
N ASN A 229 10.59 0.20 -9.65
CA ASN A 229 11.17 1.48 -10.03
C ASN A 229 10.25 2.68 -9.72
N GLU A 230 8.96 2.42 -9.53
CA GLU A 230 7.96 3.36 -9.01
C GLU A 230 7.09 2.65 -7.99
N TYR A 231 6.92 3.25 -6.82
CA TYR A 231 6.06 2.71 -5.76
C TYR A 231 5.46 3.87 -4.94
N THR A 232 4.46 3.55 -4.12
CA THR A 232 3.82 4.52 -3.23
C THR A 232 4.54 4.55 -1.89
N SER A 233 5.02 5.73 -1.50
CA SER A 233 5.60 5.96 -0.18
C SER A 233 4.58 6.61 0.75
N LEU A 234 4.50 6.10 1.97
CA LEU A 234 3.79 6.69 3.09
C LEU A 234 4.83 7.38 3.96
N ASP A 235 4.90 8.69 3.86
CA ASP A 235 5.92 9.52 4.51
C ASP A 235 5.31 10.38 5.60
N PHE A 236 5.96 10.47 6.76
CA PHE A 236 5.71 11.56 7.69
C PHE A 236 7.00 12.16 8.25
N GLU A 237 6.91 13.40 8.75
CA GLU A 237 7.97 14.11 9.46
C GLU A 237 7.33 14.93 10.58
N MET A 238 7.92 14.93 11.78
CA MET A 238 7.42 15.68 12.93
C MET A 238 8.54 16.39 13.69
N GLY A 239 8.26 17.60 14.13
CA GLY A 239 9.14 18.45 14.89
C GLY A 239 8.92 18.35 16.40
N TYR A 240 9.83 19.01 17.15
CA TYR A 240 9.83 19.08 18.62
C TYR A 240 9.91 17.70 19.27
N ILE A 241 10.64 16.78 18.66
CA ILE A 241 10.89 15.44 19.20
C ILE A 241 11.98 15.48 20.28
N GLU A 242 11.93 14.56 21.22
CA GLU A 242 13.00 14.30 22.17
C GLU A 242 14.13 13.51 21.48
N ASP A 243 13.76 12.41 20.82
CA ASP A 243 14.68 11.64 19.97
C ASP A 243 13.92 10.79 18.93
N TYR A 244 14.64 9.88 18.23
CA TYR A 244 14.07 9.04 17.17
C TYR A 244 13.06 8.00 17.69
N THR A 245 12.99 7.73 18.98
CA THR A 245 12.00 6.80 19.55
C THR A 245 10.59 7.37 19.50
N ASP A 246 10.44 8.71 19.45
CA ASP A 246 9.14 9.36 19.20
C ASP A 246 8.57 8.97 17.83
N ILE A 247 9.45 8.82 16.83
CA ILE A 247 9.06 8.40 15.48
C ILE A 247 8.64 6.94 15.48
N MET A 248 9.40 6.07 16.18
CA MET A 248 9.07 4.65 16.33
C MET A 248 7.72 4.46 17.05
N ALA A 249 7.47 5.25 18.09
CA ALA A 249 6.21 5.23 18.84
C ALA A 249 5.03 5.66 17.95
N MET A 250 5.20 6.71 17.12
CA MET A 250 4.18 7.16 16.17
C MET A 250 3.88 6.09 15.12
N GLU A 251 4.90 5.41 14.58
CA GLU A 251 4.73 4.31 13.63
C GLU A 251 4.00 3.12 14.28
N THR A 252 4.38 2.76 15.52
CA THR A 252 3.71 1.69 16.27
C THR A 252 2.21 2.02 16.47
N GLY A 253 1.89 3.26 16.82
CA GLY A 253 0.50 3.72 16.93
C GLY A 253 -0.27 3.63 15.62
N PHE A 254 0.36 3.97 14.50
CA PHE A 254 -0.23 3.79 13.17
C PHE A 254 -0.53 2.32 12.88
N LEU A 255 0.41 1.40 13.14
CA LEU A 255 0.23 -0.03 12.89
C LEU A 255 -0.91 -0.62 13.74
N GLN A 256 -1.03 -0.20 15.00
CA GLN A 256 -2.14 -0.58 15.87
C GLN A 256 -3.48 -0.10 15.31
N TYR A 257 -3.55 1.18 14.93
CA TYR A 257 -4.76 1.75 14.32
C TYR A 257 -5.14 1.06 13.02
N MET A 258 -4.16 0.77 12.17
CA MET A 258 -4.35 0.05 10.91
C MET A 258 -4.98 -1.33 11.13
N VAL A 259 -4.46 -2.11 12.09
CA VAL A 259 -4.99 -3.43 12.42
C VAL A 259 -6.46 -3.34 12.86
N GLU A 260 -6.80 -2.41 13.73
CA GLU A 260 -8.19 -2.25 14.20
C GLU A 260 -9.14 -1.76 13.09
N LEU A 261 -8.69 -0.83 12.24
CA LEU A 261 -9.48 -0.37 11.10
C LEU A 261 -9.74 -1.51 10.10
N LEU A 262 -8.72 -2.31 9.79
CA LEU A 262 -8.86 -3.44 8.87
C LEU A 262 -9.81 -4.51 9.42
N LYS A 263 -9.72 -4.85 10.71
CA LYS A 263 -10.67 -5.77 11.36
C LYS A 263 -12.11 -5.29 11.22
N LYS A 264 -12.33 -3.98 11.42
CA LYS A 264 -13.66 -3.40 11.45
C LYS A 264 -14.27 -3.24 10.05
N ASP A 265 -13.53 -2.63 9.14
CA ASP A 265 -14.07 -2.10 7.88
C ASP A 265 -13.73 -2.99 6.66
N TYR A 266 -12.77 -3.93 6.79
CA TYR A 266 -12.26 -4.78 5.70
C TYR A 266 -12.31 -6.27 6.05
N ALA A 267 -13.13 -6.69 7.02
CA ALA A 267 -13.24 -8.07 7.49
C ALA A 267 -13.50 -9.08 6.36
N LYS A 268 -14.31 -8.70 5.37
CA LYS A 268 -14.60 -9.52 4.20
C LYS A 268 -13.38 -9.78 3.34
N GLU A 269 -12.58 -8.77 3.08
CA GLU A 269 -11.35 -8.88 2.29
C GLU A 269 -10.30 -9.69 3.03
N LEU A 270 -10.18 -9.51 4.34
CA LEU A 270 -9.33 -10.34 5.20
C LEU A 270 -9.73 -11.82 5.13
N GLU A 271 -11.02 -12.13 5.16
CA GLU A 271 -11.54 -13.49 5.02
C GLU A 271 -11.25 -14.08 3.63
N ILE A 272 -11.52 -13.32 2.55
CA ILE A 272 -11.25 -13.72 1.17
C ILE A 272 -9.77 -14.09 0.98
N LEU A 273 -8.88 -13.31 1.54
CA LEU A 273 -7.44 -13.51 1.41
C LEU A 273 -6.87 -14.45 2.49
N LYS A 274 -7.66 -14.80 3.52
CA LYS A 274 -7.24 -15.58 4.69
C LYS A 274 -6.08 -14.91 5.44
N VAL A 275 -6.14 -13.60 5.58
CA VAL A 275 -5.12 -12.82 6.27
C VAL A 275 -5.23 -13.02 7.77
N MET A 276 -4.12 -13.36 8.40
CA MET A 276 -3.93 -13.22 9.83
C MET A 276 -3.24 -11.89 10.09
N LEU A 277 -3.94 -10.99 10.80
CA LEU A 277 -3.38 -9.69 11.12
C LEU A 277 -2.21 -9.80 12.10
N PRO A 278 -1.16 -8.99 11.94
CA PRO A 278 0.02 -9.07 12.76
C PRO A 278 -0.22 -8.53 14.17
N LYS A 279 0.62 -8.96 15.11
CA LYS A 279 0.70 -8.40 16.46
C LYS A 279 1.40 -7.05 16.43
N THR A 280 0.81 -6.05 17.03
CA THR A 280 1.31 -4.66 17.02
C THR A 280 1.34 -4.03 18.41
N GLU A 281 0.92 -4.74 19.45
CA GLU A 281 0.82 -4.23 20.82
C GLU A 281 2.19 -3.82 21.37
N GLU A 282 3.19 -4.67 21.15
CA GLU A 282 4.58 -4.47 21.57
C GLU A 282 5.52 -4.86 20.43
N ILE A 283 6.33 -3.93 19.97
CA ILE A 283 7.30 -4.17 18.90
C ILE A 283 8.70 -4.12 19.51
N PRO A 284 9.45 -5.24 19.48
CA PRO A 284 10.81 -5.30 20.03
C PRO A 284 11.76 -4.39 19.23
N THR A 285 12.79 -3.91 19.94
CA THR A 285 13.88 -3.12 19.38
C THR A 285 15.22 -3.80 19.59
N VAL A 286 16.12 -3.69 18.62
CA VAL A 286 17.47 -4.24 18.71
C VAL A 286 18.47 -3.33 18.00
N PRO A 287 19.61 -2.94 18.62
CA PRO A 287 20.67 -2.23 17.93
C PRO A 287 21.23 -3.05 16.76
N PHE A 288 21.59 -2.39 15.67
CA PHE A 288 22.13 -3.00 14.45
C PHE A 288 23.27 -4.00 14.70
N THR A 289 24.25 -3.59 15.50
CA THR A 289 25.38 -4.48 15.84
C THR A 289 24.93 -5.73 16.57
N LYS A 290 24.01 -5.58 17.53
CA LYS A 290 23.46 -6.70 18.30
C LYS A 290 22.61 -7.63 17.43
N ALA A 291 21.82 -7.08 16.52
CA ALA A 291 21.04 -7.88 15.57
C ALA A 291 21.96 -8.78 14.71
N LYS A 292 23.09 -8.24 14.23
CA LYS A 292 24.07 -9.02 13.46
C LYS A 292 24.74 -10.12 14.31
N GLU A 293 25.09 -9.83 15.55
CA GLU A 293 25.66 -10.81 16.48
C GLU A 293 24.68 -11.95 16.76
N LEU A 294 23.41 -11.64 17.07
CA LEU A 294 22.35 -12.63 17.32
C LEU A 294 22.17 -13.60 16.15
N VAL A 295 22.13 -13.06 14.91
CA VAL A 295 22.02 -13.88 13.70
C VAL A 295 23.28 -14.73 13.49
N ALA A 296 24.46 -14.14 13.71
CA ALA A 296 25.72 -14.86 13.56
C ALA A 296 25.83 -16.03 14.54
N GLU A 297 25.45 -15.82 15.80
CA GLU A 297 25.47 -16.86 16.85
C GLU A 297 24.43 -17.95 16.60
N LYS A 298 23.14 -17.56 16.47
CA LYS A 298 22.03 -18.53 16.41
C LYS A 298 22.07 -19.39 15.15
N TYR A 299 22.41 -18.79 13.99
CA TYR A 299 22.37 -19.47 12.71
C TYR A 299 23.76 -19.79 12.14
N ASN A 300 24.81 -19.69 12.97
CA ASN A 300 26.20 -19.95 12.58
C ASN A 300 26.60 -19.24 11.28
N ARG A 301 26.17 -17.97 11.13
CA ARG A 301 26.38 -17.17 9.93
C ARG A 301 27.58 -16.25 10.09
N LYS A 302 28.47 -16.25 9.08
CA LYS A 302 29.59 -15.31 9.04
C LYS A 302 29.10 -13.92 8.63
N ILE A 303 29.39 -12.89 9.42
CA ILE A 303 29.16 -11.49 9.07
C ILE A 303 30.08 -11.12 7.91
N ARG A 304 29.52 -10.84 6.74
CA ARG A 304 30.24 -10.47 5.51
C ARG A 304 30.32 -8.95 5.34
N ASN A 305 29.21 -8.26 5.56
CA ASN A 305 29.10 -6.81 5.47
C ASN A 305 28.82 -6.23 6.87
N PRO A 306 29.81 -5.63 7.57
CA PRO A 306 29.61 -5.09 8.90
C PRO A 306 28.86 -3.76 8.94
N PHE A 307 28.52 -3.18 7.78
CA PHE A 307 27.93 -1.83 7.69
C PHE A 307 26.49 -1.82 7.21
N ASP A 308 25.95 -2.97 6.76
CA ASP A 308 24.60 -3.08 6.20
C ASP A 308 23.99 -4.44 6.50
N LEU A 309 22.65 -4.55 6.49
CA LEU A 309 21.95 -5.83 6.52
C LEU A 309 21.85 -6.40 5.11
N GLU A 310 22.26 -7.64 4.95
CA GLU A 310 21.97 -8.41 3.74
C GLU A 310 20.51 -8.92 3.80
N PRO A 311 19.83 -9.11 2.66
CA PRO A 311 18.45 -9.60 2.65
C PRO A 311 18.20 -10.90 3.44
N GLU A 312 19.20 -11.78 3.48
CA GLU A 312 19.15 -13.00 4.26
C GLU A 312 19.25 -12.72 5.77
N GLU A 313 20.03 -11.71 6.18
CA GLU A 313 20.13 -11.29 7.59
C GLU A 313 18.83 -10.67 8.06
N GLU A 314 18.16 -9.83 7.25
CA GLU A 314 16.82 -9.31 7.57
C GLU A 314 15.84 -10.47 7.83
N LEU A 315 15.83 -11.46 6.94
CA LEU A 315 14.97 -12.64 7.08
C LEU A 315 15.25 -13.39 8.38
N LEU A 316 16.52 -13.65 8.71
CA LEU A 316 16.94 -14.36 9.91
C LEU A 316 16.64 -13.56 11.18
N ILE A 317 16.77 -12.23 11.16
CA ILE A 317 16.36 -11.36 12.27
C ILE A 317 14.85 -11.50 12.49
N GLY A 318 14.04 -11.38 11.44
CA GLY A 318 12.59 -11.57 11.54
C GLY A 318 12.23 -12.96 12.09
N GLN A 319 12.90 -14.01 11.63
CA GLN A 319 12.71 -15.38 12.13
C GLN A 319 13.08 -15.50 13.61
N TYR A 320 14.23 -14.94 14.03
CA TYR A 320 14.67 -14.94 15.41
C TYR A 320 13.62 -14.32 16.34
N PHE A 321 13.13 -13.12 16.00
CA PHE A 321 12.15 -12.41 16.84
C PHE A 321 10.78 -13.10 16.83
N LYS A 322 10.41 -13.75 15.73
CA LYS A 322 9.19 -14.58 15.68
C LYS A 322 9.29 -15.83 16.57
N GLU A 323 10.42 -16.51 16.56
CA GLU A 323 10.64 -17.73 17.34
C GLU A 323 10.76 -17.44 18.85
N GLU A 324 11.51 -16.41 19.24
CA GLU A 324 11.82 -16.15 20.65
C GLU A 324 10.77 -15.25 21.34
N TYR A 325 10.12 -14.37 20.61
CA TYR A 325 9.22 -13.33 21.17
C TYR A 325 7.82 -13.36 20.58
N ASP A 326 7.55 -14.25 19.60
CA ASP A 326 6.30 -14.28 18.82
C ASP A 326 5.96 -12.90 18.21
N ALA A 327 6.98 -12.12 17.84
CA ALA A 327 6.87 -10.80 17.26
C ALA A 327 6.84 -10.88 15.73
N ASP A 328 5.91 -10.17 15.11
CA ASP A 328 5.80 -10.06 13.66
C ASP A 328 6.66 -8.92 13.10
N PHE A 329 6.92 -7.91 13.93
CA PHE A 329 7.74 -6.74 13.63
C PHE A 329 8.97 -6.69 14.55
N VAL A 330 10.02 -6.03 14.07
CA VAL A 330 11.18 -5.66 14.89
C VAL A 330 11.83 -4.38 14.38
N PHE A 331 12.07 -3.43 15.26
CA PHE A 331 12.89 -2.26 14.98
C PHE A 331 14.37 -2.61 15.11
N VAL A 332 15.12 -2.41 14.04
CA VAL A 332 16.58 -2.42 14.08
C VAL A 332 17.06 -0.98 14.13
N THR A 333 17.83 -0.62 15.16
CA THR A 333 18.23 0.76 15.46
C THR A 333 19.73 0.98 15.31
N GLU A 334 20.17 2.23 15.37
CA GLU A 334 21.61 2.57 15.44
C GLU A 334 22.42 2.08 14.23
N TYR A 335 21.92 2.36 13.03
CA TYR A 335 22.63 1.99 11.80
C TYR A 335 23.92 2.78 11.61
N PRO A 336 24.95 2.17 10.99
CA PRO A 336 26.21 2.85 10.69
C PRO A 336 26.02 4.13 9.88
N SER A 337 26.64 5.24 10.33
CA SER A 337 26.52 6.56 9.71
C SER A 337 26.88 6.56 8.22
N LYS A 338 27.87 5.74 7.82
CA LYS A 338 28.28 5.61 6.41
C LYS A 338 27.18 5.15 5.45
N LYS A 339 26.15 4.45 5.97
CA LYS A 339 25.05 3.90 5.19
C LYS A 339 23.79 4.78 5.20
N ARG A 340 23.72 5.77 6.08
CA ARG A 340 22.57 6.66 6.18
C ARG A 340 22.81 7.95 5.38
N PRO A 341 21.74 8.61 4.91
CA PRO A 341 21.84 9.86 4.16
C PRO A 341 22.52 10.98 4.96
N PHE A 342 22.97 12.03 4.28
CA PHE A 342 23.68 13.16 4.90
C PHE A 342 22.87 13.90 5.98
N TYR A 343 21.54 13.87 5.88
CA TYR A 343 20.64 14.56 6.82
C TYR A 343 20.35 13.75 8.09
N ALA A 344 20.76 12.48 8.18
CA ALA A 344 20.55 11.68 9.38
C ALA A 344 21.42 12.16 10.53
N MET A 345 20.82 12.26 11.75
CA MET A 345 21.55 12.65 12.96
C MET A 345 22.51 11.54 13.38
N ASP A 346 23.78 11.86 13.55
CA ASP A 346 24.73 10.95 14.17
C ASP A 346 24.49 10.88 15.68
N ASP A 347 24.80 9.72 16.28
CA ASP A 347 24.77 9.58 17.72
C ASP A 347 25.85 10.51 18.33
N PRO A 348 25.50 11.38 19.29
CA PRO A 348 26.47 12.29 19.90
C PRO A 348 27.55 11.57 20.71
N GLU A 349 27.27 10.37 21.23
CA GLU A 349 28.21 9.56 22.01
C GLU A 349 29.11 8.71 21.10
N ASP A 350 28.59 8.23 19.98
CA ASP A 350 29.33 7.45 19.00
C ASP A 350 28.95 7.80 17.56
N LYS A 351 29.64 8.75 16.96
CA LYS A 351 29.40 9.25 15.60
C LYS A 351 29.59 8.19 14.49
N ARG A 352 29.98 6.96 14.81
CA ARG A 352 30.00 5.86 13.85
C ARG A 352 28.59 5.39 13.52
N TYR A 353 27.61 5.65 14.40
CA TYR A 353 26.22 5.28 14.29
C TYR A 353 25.31 6.51 14.18
N THR A 354 24.07 6.27 13.83
CA THR A 354 23.04 7.30 13.68
C THR A 354 21.84 7.03 14.56
N LYS A 355 21.12 8.06 14.93
CA LYS A 355 19.80 7.98 15.56
C LYS A 355 18.73 7.62 14.52
N SER A 356 18.87 6.44 13.92
CA SER A 356 18.00 5.94 12.86
C SER A 356 17.59 4.50 13.10
N PHE A 357 16.55 4.10 12.42
CA PHE A 357 16.00 2.74 12.49
C PHE A 357 15.47 2.28 11.14
N ASP A 358 15.34 0.96 10.99
CA ASP A 358 14.48 0.32 10.01
C ASP A 358 13.47 -0.56 10.75
N LEU A 359 12.24 -0.65 10.24
CA LEU A 359 11.24 -1.61 10.71
C LEU A 359 11.20 -2.79 9.77
N LEU A 360 11.46 -3.97 10.31
CA LEU A 360 11.31 -5.23 9.59
C LEU A 360 9.94 -5.85 9.91
N PHE A 361 9.20 -6.25 8.89
CA PHE A 361 7.97 -7.02 9.00
C PHE A 361 8.18 -8.40 8.37
N HIS A 362 8.09 -9.45 9.18
CA HIS A 362 8.42 -10.83 8.78
C HIS A 362 9.74 -10.91 7.99
N GLY A 363 10.78 -10.23 8.49
CA GLY A 363 12.12 -10.25 7.90
C GLY A 363 12.26 -9.49 6.58
N LEU A 364 11.39 -8.53 6.31
CA LEU A 364 11.51 -7.58 5.20
C LEU A 364 11.49 -6.16 5.73
N GLU A 365 12.48 -5.35 5.36
CA GLU A 365 12.44 -3.90 5.58
C GLU A 365 11.24 -3.28 4.86
N ILE A 366 10.33 -2.70 5.64
CA ILE A 366 9.17 -1.94 5.13
C ILE A 366 9.31 -0.44 5.35
N THR A 367 10.10 -0.03 6.34
CA THR A 367 10.28 1.37 6.76
C THR A 367 11.74 1.68 7.00
N THR A 368 12.14 2.89 6.63
CA THR A 368 13.37 3.54 7.11
C THR A 368 13.01 4.88 7.74
N GLY A 369 13.50 5.13 8.95
CA GLY A 369 13.24 6.35 9.70
C GLY A 369 14.40 6.80 10.59
N GLY A 370 14.19 7.91 11.27
CA GLY A 370 15.14 8.42 12.27
C GLY A 370 15.04 9.91 12.51
N GLN A 371 15.86 10.37 13.45
CA GLN A 371 16.07 11.76 13.75
C GLN A 371 16.93 12.41 12.67
N ARG A 372 16.63 13.67 12.34
CA ARG A 372 17.36 14.46 11.34
C ARG A 372 18.26 15.49 12.03
N ILE A 373 19.32 15.89 11.32
CA ILE A 373 20.10 17.04 11.73
C ILE A 373 19.23 18.29 11.56
N HIS A 374 19.09 19.08 12.62
CA HIS A 374 18.29 20.31 12.61
C HIS A 374 19.16 21.57 12.72
N ASP A 375 20.41 21.45 13.15
CA ASP A 375 21.40 22.54 13.19
C ASP A 375 22.04 22.73 11.82
N TYR A 376 22.01 23.97 11.30
CA TYR A 376 22.56 24.30 9.98
C TYR A 376 24.06 24.00 9.87
N LYS A 377 24.83 24.35 10.90
CA LYS A 377 26.29 24.19 10.86
C LYS A 377 26.67 22.72 10.82
N MET A 378 26.02 21.91 11.66
CA MET A 378 26.21 20.46 11.67
C MET A 378 25.81 19.83 10.32
N LEU A 379 24.72 20.30 9.71
CA LEU A 379 24.25 19.81 8.42
C LEU A 379 25.24 20.15 7.29
N SER A 380 25.74 21.40 7.25
CA SER A 380 26.71 21.86 6.27
C SER A 380 28.05 21.10 6.39
N GLU A 381 28.54 20.89 7.63
CA GLU A 381 29.73 20.09 7.89
C GLU A 381 29.55 18.63 7.40
N LYS A 382 28.39 18.04 7.62
CA LYS A 382 28.12 16.66 7.17
C LYS A 382 27.98 16.54 5.65
N ILE A 383 27.39 17.54 4.98
CA ILE A 383 27.34 17.64 3.51
C ILE A 383 28.78 17.66 2.95
N ALA A 384 29.62 18.51 3.49
CA ALA A 384 31.02 18.62 3.07
C ALA A 384 31.81 17.32 3.33
N ALA A 385 31.66 16.72 4.51
CA ALA A 385 32.28 15.43 4.86
C ALA A 385 31.89 14.27 3.93
N ARG A 386 30.71 14.36 3.27
CA ARG A 386 30.26 13.41 2.25
C ARG A 386 30.76 13.73 0.84
N GLY A 387 31.57 14.76 0.68
CA GLY A 387 32.05 15.22 -0.62
C GLY A 387 30.93 15.84 -1.49
N MET A 388 29.86 16.28 -0.88
CA MET A 388 28.73 16.95 -1.54
C MET A 388 28.91 18.47 -1.48
N THR A 389 28.21 19.18 -2.38
CA THR A 389 28.14 20.65 -2.39
C THR A 389 26.73 21.11 -2.03
N GLU A 390 26.63 22.32 -1.49
CA GLU A 390 25.35 22.95 -1.17
C GLU A 390 24.57 23.41 -2.43
N GLU A 391 25.24 23.43 -3.59
CA GLU A 391 24.64 23.84 -4.87
C GLU A 391 23.38 23.03 -5.21
N GLY A 392 22.29 23.74 -5.52
CA GLY A 392 20.97 23.15 -5.79
C GLY A 392 20.20 22.71 -4.53
N MET A 393 20.70 23.04 -3.33
CA MET A 393 20.02 22.84 -2.05
C MET A 393 19.75 24.14 -1.29
N GLU A 394 19.87 25.29 -1.95
CA GLU A 394 19.84 26.60 -1.29
C GLU A 394 18.53 26.85 -0.53
N GLN A 395 17.38 26.48 -1.12
CA GLN A 395 16.08 26.62 -0.46
C GLN A 395 15.92 25.68 0.72
N TYR A 396 16.35 24.43 0.58
CA TYR A 396 16.35 23.46 1.66
C TYR A 396 17.21 23.96 2.83
N LEU A 397 18.44 24.35 2.57
CA LEU A 397 19.37 24.87 3.59
C LEU A 397 18.91 26.21 4.20
N SER A 398 18.15 27.01 3.43
CA SER A 398 17.57 28.24 3.95
C SER A 398 16.63 27.98 5.13
N ALA A 399 15.85 26.89 5.13
CA ALA A 399 15.01 26.54 6.27
C ALA A 399 15.84 26.37 7.55
N PHE A 400 16.96 25.67 7.46
CA PHE A 400 17.86 25.43 8.60
C PHE A 400 18.59 26.70 9.05
N LYS A 401 19.00 27.57 8.12
CA LYS A 401 19.62 28.87 8.43
C LYS A 401 18.70 29.79 9.24
N HIS A 402 17.39 29.63 9.10
CA HIS A 402 16.39 30.46 9.78
C HIS A 402 15.74 29.76 10.98
N GLY A 403 16.24 28.60 11.38
CA GLY A 403 15.83 27.88 12.57
C GLY A 403 14.87 26.75 12.28
N MET A 404 15.30 25.52 12.58
CA MET A 404 14.51 24.30 12.49
C MET A 404 14.41 23.63 13.87
N PRO A 405 13.25 23.14 14.29
CA PRO A 405 13.16 22.38 15.52
C PRO A 405 13.89 21.02 15.40
N PRO A 406 14.28 20.39 16.50
CA PRO A 406 14.59 18.96 16.48
C PRO A 406 13.45 18.19 15.82
N HIS A 407 13.75 17.39 14.81
CA HIS A 407 12.72 16.69 14.02
C HIS A 407 13.22 15.35 13.52
N GLY A 408 12.26 14.53 13.14
CA GLY A 408 12.49 13.24 12.56
C GLY A 408 11.27 12.73 11.82
N GLY A 409 11.44 11.64 11.12
CA GLY A 409 10.37 11.05 10.34
C GLY A 409 10.80 9.74 9.68
N LEU A 410 9.93 9.24 8.82
CA LEU A 410 10.11 7.96 8.17
C LEU A 410 9.48 7.94 6.76
N GLY A 411 9.77 6.87 6.03
CA GLY A 411 9.07 6.50 4.81
C GLY A 411 8.78 5.00 4.82
N ILE A 412 7.51 4.64 4.58
CA ILE A 412 7.02 3.26 4.50
C ILE A 412 6.72 2.93 3.05
N GLY A 413 7.21 1.80 2.55
CA GLY A 413 6.81 1.29 1.23
C GLY A 413 5.44 0.61 1.30
N LEU A 414 4.40 1.24 0.73
CA LEU A 414 3.02 0.74 0.77
C LEU A 414 2.90 -0.69 0.22
N GLU A 415 3.53 -0.95 -0.91
CA GLU A 415 3.47 -2.24 -1.60
C GLU A 415 4.17 -3.35 -0.80
N ARG A 416 5.31 -3.04 -0.14
CA ARG A 416 6.01 -3.99 0.74
C ARG A 416 5.18 -4.30 2.00
N LEU A 417 4.64 -3.27 2.64
CA LEU A 417 3.76 -3.44 3.80
C LEU A 417 2.54 -4.29 3.44
N THR A 418 1.85 -3.95 2.34
CA THR A 418 0.68 -4.71 1.87
C THR A 418 1.05 -6.14 1.52
N MET A 419 2.15 -6.35 0.80
CA MET A 419 2.63 -7.68 0.41
C MET A 419 2.82 -8.60 1.62
N LYS A 420 3.51 -8.11 2.64
CA LYS A 420 3.72 -8.89 3.87
C LYS A 420 2.44 -9.10 4.65
N LEU A 421 1.57 -8.09 4.70
CA LEU A 421 0.29 -8.16 5.40
C LEU A 421 -0.63 -9.25 4.83
N ILE A 422 -0.68 -9.39 3.51
CA ILE A 422 -1.54 -10.38 2.84
C ILE A 422 -0.84 -11.70 2.52
N GLY A 423 0.43 -11.85 2.90
CA GLY A 423 1.20 -13.09 2.72
C GLY A 423 1.63 -13.38 1.29
N GLU A 424 1.81 -12.35 0.45
CA GLU A 424 2.35 -12.51 -0.90
C GLU A 424 3.88 -12.42 -0.91
N ASP A 425 4.50 -13.05 -1.92
CA ASP A 425 5.96 -13.15 -2.03
C ASP A 425 6.58 -12.18 -3.05
N ASN A 426 5.74 -11.49 -3.83
CA ASN A 426 6.20 -10.63 -4.91
C ASN A 426 5.48 -9.28 -4.87
N VAL A 427 6.24 -8.21 -4.72
CA VAL A 427 5.72 -6.84 -4.61
C VAL A 427 4.87 -6.41 -5.82
N ARG A 428 5.02 -7.06 -6.99
CA ARG A 428 4.18 -6.82 -8.17
C ARG A 428 2.74 -7.26 -7.97
N GLU A 429 2.48 -8.19 -7.06
CA GLU A 429 1.12 -8.64 -6.73
C GLU A 429 0.33 -7.59 -5.94
N THR A 430 1.04 -6.69 -5.27
CA THR A 430 0.47 -5.57 -4.50
C THR A 430 0.64 -4.22 -5.18
N THR A 431 0.91 -4.22 -6.48
CA THR A 431 0.98 -3.03 -7.32
C THR A 431 -0.08 -3.14 -8.40
N LEU A 432 -0.91 -2.10 -8.59
CA LEU A 432 -1.95 -2.11 -9.62
C LEU A 432 -1.33 -2.28 -11.00
N PHE A 433 -0.39 -1.43 -11.35
CA PHE A 433 0.36 -1.46 -12.62
C PHE A 433 1.84 -1.26 -12.31
N PRO A 434 2.61 -2.35 -12.06
CA PRO A 434 3.99 -2.24 -11.62
C PRO A 434 4.90 -1.63 -12.69
N ARG A 435 5.88 -0.85 -12.24
CA ARG A 435 7.00 -0.36 -13.04
C ARG A 435 8.28 -1.01 -12.54
N ASP A 436 8.95 -1.71 -13.44
CA ASP A 436 10.23 -2.36 -13.20
C ASP A 436 11.13 -2.26 -14.45
N LEU A 437 12.28 -2.93 -14.48
CA LEU A 437 13.22 -2.89 -15.59
C LEU A 437 12.63 -3.28 -16.95
N THR A 438 11.57 -4.08 -16.96
CA THR A 438 11.01 -4.69 -18.17
C THR A 438 9.58 -4.23 -18.45
N ARG A 439 8.93 -3.58 -17.50
CA ARG A 439 7.52 -3.21 -17.56
C ARG A 439 7.36 -1.70 -17.42
N LEU A 440 6.96 -1.04 -18.50
CA LEU A 440 6.66 0.39 -18.57
C LEU A 440 5.19 0.66 -18.95
N GLU A 441 4.56 -0.28 -19.64
CA GLU A 441 3.17 -0.18 -20.10
C GLU A 441 2.23 -0.94 -19.17
N PRO A 442 0.95 -0.53 -19.09
CA PRO A 442 -0.09 -1.28 -18.38
C PRO A 442 -0.28 -2.69 -18.92
#